data_deef824a75c49168fd37f3da81b8ba2a
#
_entry.id   deef824a75c49168fd37f3da81b8ba2a
#
_cell.length_a   1.000
_cell.length_b   1.000
_cell.length_c   1.000
_cell.angle_alpha   90.00
_cell.angle_beta   90.00
_cell.angle_gamma   90.00
#
_symmetry.space_group_name_H-M   'P 1'
#
loop_
_entity.id
_entity.type
_entity.pdbx_description
1 polymer ?
#
loop_
_entity_poly.entity_id
_entity_poly.type
_entity_poly.pdbx_seq_one_letter_code
_entity_poly.pdbx_strand_id
1 'polypeptide(L)'
;MRQLGVRHVQGVNFSAAAATWDSDGAKPRYANKRAEMWGNPRDWLSGDGALPDDPGLRADLTSVEYGYTGTGEIQLAKKEDMKKRGLASPDIGDALALTFAHPVRPDWGWDSPPRVRILHEDHEYDYFHHL
;
A
#
# COMPACT_ATOMS: atom_id res chain seq x y z
N MET A 1 -14.61 8.61 -15.03
CA MET A 1 -13.46 7.84 -15.55
C MET A 1 -13.84 6.78 -16.59
N ARG A 2 -14.86 5.96 -16.37
CA ARG A 2 -15.29 4.97 -17.39
C ARG A 2 -15.70 5.62 -18.73
N GLN A 3 -16.27 6.81 -18.69
CA GLN A 3 -16.63 7.58 -19.89
C GLN A 3 -15.43 8.08 -20.71
N LEU A 4 -14.23 8.11 -20.10
CA LEU A 4 -12.98 8.52 -20.75
C LEU A 4 -12.19 7.32 -21.30
N GLY A 5 -12.82 6.15 -21.42
CA GLY A 5 -12.16 4.95 -21.96
C GLY A 5 -11.20 4.25 -21.00
N VAL A 6 -11.11 4.70 -19.74
CA VAL A 6 -10.30 4.01 -18.71
C VAL A 6 -11.01 2.72 -18.32
N ARG A 7 -10.39 1.59 -18.63
CA ARG A 7 -10.85 0.25 -18.26
C ARG A 7 -10.35 -0.10 -16.85
N HIS A 8 -11.06 -0.98 -16.17
CA HIS A 8 -10.66 -1.53 -14.86
C HIS A 8 -10.55 -0.48 -13.72
N VAL A 9 -11.50 0.46 -13.67
CA VAL A 9 -11.64 1.37 -12.54
C VAL A 9 -12.41 0.69 -11.43
N GLN A 10 -11.76 0.53 -10.27
CA GLN A 10 -12.35 -0.03 -9.06
C GLN A 10 -12.31 1.01 -7.94
N GLY A 11 -13.47 1.31 -7.38
CA GLY A 11 -13.58 2.19 -6.22
C GLY A 11 -13.24 1.42 -4.94
N VAL A 12 -12.53 2.07 -4.02
CA VAL A 12 -12.21 1.51 -2.70
C VAL A 12 -12.92 2.31 -1.62
N ASN A 13 -13.78 1.64 -0.86
CA ASN A 13 -14.42 2.23 0.30
C ASN A 13 -13.56 1.97 1.55
N PHE A 14 -12.96 3.00 2.09
CA PHE A 14 -12.07 2.93 3.27
C PHE A 14 -12.79 2.47 4.54
N SER A 15 -14.09 2.68 4.63
CA SER A 15 -14.93 2.27 5.76
C SER A 15 -15.52 0.87 5.62
N ALA A 16 -15.28 0.19 4.48
CA ALA A 16 -15.75 -1.18 4.28
C ALA A 16 -15.09 -2.13 5.30
N ALA A 17 -15.70 -3.31 5.48
CA ALA A 17 -15.12 -4.36 6.30
C ALA A 17 -13.75 -4.78 5.76
N ALA A 18 -12.84 -5.11 6.67
CA ALA A 18 -11.56 -5.73 6.33
C ALA A 18 -11.78 -7.17 5.85
N ALA A 19 -10.91 -7.61 4.96
CA ALA A 19 -10.94 -8.97 4.43
C ALA A 19 -9.94 -9.91 5.11
N THR A 20 -8.91 -9.35 5.77
CA THR A 20 -7.87 -10.12 6.45
C THR A 20 -8.32 -10.52 7.85
N TRP A 21 -8.27 -11.80 8.12
CA TRP A 21 -8.60 -12.40 9.42
C TRP A 21 -7.33 -12.62 10.25
N ASP A 22 -7.48 -12.74 11.56
CA ASP A 22 -6.39 -13.14 12.43
C ASP A 22 -5.92 -14.58 12.13
N SER A 23 -4.81 -14.99 12.75
CA SER A 23 -4.21 -16.31 12.51
C SER A 23 -5.13 -17.47 12.86
N ASP A 24 -6.08 -17.24 13.75
CA ASP A 24 -7.02 -18.26 14.24
C ASP A 24 -8.31 -18.29 13.42
N GLY A 25 -8.47 -17.33 12.48
CA GLY A 25 -9.66 -17.19 11.64
C GLY A 25 -10.92 -16.84 12.40
N ALA A 26 -10.81 -16.41 13.66
CA ALA A 26 -11.95 -16.17 14.54
C ALA A 26 -12.56 -14.79 14.35
N LYS A 27 -11.76 -13.80 13.97
CA LYS A 27 -12.20 -12.40 13.80
C LYS A 27 -11.36 -11.66 12.76
N PRO A 28 -11.87 -10.55 12.21
CA PRO A 28 -11.05 -9.68 11.37
C PRO A 28 -9.85 -9.13 12.16
N ARG A 29 -8.68 -9.12 11.53
CA ARG A 29 -7.46 -8.53 12.11
C ARG A 29 -7.56 -7.00 12.19
N TYR A 30 -8.28 -6.39 11.28
CA TYR A 30 -8.42 -4.95 11.13
C TYR A 30 -9.87 -4.51 11.26
N ALA A 31 -10.11 -3.38 11.90
CA ALA A 31 -11.46 -2.83 12.13
C ALA A 31 -12.17 -2.41 10.83
N ASN A 32 -11.42 -2.03 9.81
CA ASN A 32 -11.97 -1.62 8.52
C ASN A 32 -10.92 -1.73 7.41
N LYS A 33 -11.36 -1.50 6.17
CA LYS A 33 -10.52 -1.56 4.97
C LYS A 33 -9.34 -0.58 5.02
N ARG A 34 -9.51 0.61 5.57
CA ARG A 34 -8.42 1.58 5.72
C ARG A 34 -7.31 1.03 6.61
N ALA A 35 -7.66 0.46 7.75
CA ALA A 35 -6.67 -0.13 8.66
C ALA A 35 -5.93 -1.32 8.02
N GLU A 36 -6.65 -2.15 7.26
CA GLU A 36 -6.06 -3.27 6.51
C GLU A 36 -5.08 -2.77 5.45
N MET A 37 -5.48 -1.77 4.65
CA MET A 37 -4.63 -1.20 3.60
C MET A 37 -3.36 -0.57 4.14
N TRP A 38 -3.36 -0.04 5.35
CA TRP A 38 -2.18 0.50 6.04
C TRP A 38 -1.34 -0.60 6.70
N GLY A 39 -1.95 -1.69 7.11
CA GLY A 39 -1.26 -2.84 7.68
C GLY A 39 -0.47 -3.63 6.65
N ASN A 40 -1.01 -3.80 5.45
CA ASN A 40 -0.38 -4.56 4.38
C ASN A 40 0.99 -4.00 3.93
N PRO A 41 1.18 -2.69 3.69
CA PRO A 41 2.50 -2.10 3.44
C PRO A 41 3.50 -2.35 4.56
N ARG A 42 3.06 -2.29 5.81
CA ARG A 42 3.92 -2.58 6.96
C ARG A 42 4.45 -4.02 6.91
N ASP A 43 3.56 -4.98 6.67
CA ASP A 43 3.94 -6.38 6.59
C ASP A 43 4.86 -6.63 5.36
N TRP A 44 4.58 -5.97 4.23
CA TRP A 44 5.43 -6.01 3.04
C TRP A 44 6.82 -5.41 3.29
N LEU A 45 6.92 -4.27 3.98
CA LEU A 45 8.20 -3.64 4.34
C LEU A 45 9.00 -4.44 5.36
N SER A 46 8.34 -5.28 6.17
CA SER A 46 9.02 -6.18 7.11
C SER A 46 9.69 -7.37 6.41
N GLY A 47 9.36 -7.60 5.13
CA GLY A 47 10.01 -8.57 4.26
C GLY A 47 10.99 -7.88 3.31
N ASP A 48 10.79 -8.07 2.02
CA ASP A 48 11.70 -7.57 0.97
C ASP A 48 11.23 -6.26 0.33
N GLY A 49 10.23 -5.59 0.93
CA GLY A 49 9.69 -4.34 0.43
C GLY A 49 10.66 -3.17 0.58
N ALA A 50 10.70 -2.29 -0.43
CA ALA A 50 11.48 -1.08 -0.41
C ALA A 50 10.64 0.13 -0.88
N LEU A 51 10.90 1.28 -0.29
CA LEU A 51 10.27 2.55 -0.64
C LEU A 51 11.34 3.57 -1.05
N PRO A 52 11.00 4.53 -1.90
CA PRO A 52 11.90 5.64 -2.18
C PRO A 52 12.18 6.45 -0.90
N ASP A 53 13.37 7.03 -0.81
CA ASP A 53 13.71 7.95 0.29
C ASP A 53 13.06 9.31 0.07
N ASP A 54 11.77 9.37 0.34
CA ASP A 54 10.95 10.59 0.26
C ASP A 54 10.57 11.07 1.67
N PRO A 55 10.98 12.29 2.07
CA PRO A 55 10.68 12.83 3.39
C PRO A 55 9.17 12.98 3.67
N GLY A 56 8.37 13.31 2.66
CA GLY A 56 6.91 13.44 2.79
C GLY A 56 6.26 12.10 3.06
N LEU A 57 6.63 11.09 2.29
CA LEU A 57 6.14 9.72 2.51
C LEU A 57 6.56 9.19 3.88
N ARG A 58 7.80 9.43 4.30
CA ARG A 58 8.29 9.05 5.63
C ARG A 58 7.49 9.74 6.74
N ALA A 59 7.22 11.04 6.62
CA ALA A 59 6.42 11.78 7.58
C ALA A 59 5.00 11.22 7.67
N ASP A 60 4.35 10.95 6.55
CA ASP A 60 3.01 10.37 6.52
C ASP A 60 2.96 9.00 7.20
N LEU A 61 3.89 8.10 6.83
CA LEU A 61 3.91 6.73 7.36
C LEU A 61 4.19 6.67 8.86
N THR A 62 4.92 7.65 9.41
CA THR A 62 5.27 7.70 10.84
C THR A 62 4.30 8.52 11.68
N SER A 63 3.43 9.32 11.08
CA SER A 63 2.47 10.18 11.80
C SER A 63 1.15 9.49 12.13
N VAL A 64 0.80 8.42 11.44
CA VAL A 64 -0.47 7.72 11.64
C VAL A 64 -0.34 6.73 12.79
N GLU A 65 -1.06 7.02 13.86
CA GLU A 65 -1.13 6.13 15.01
C GLU A 65 -2.20 5.06 14.83
N TYR A 66 -2.02 3.95 15.51
CA TYR A 66 -3.00 2.89 15.58
C TYR A 66 -3.32 2.52 17.02
N GLY A 67 -4.47 1.94 17.22
CA GLY A 67 -4.92 1.38 18.49
C GLY A 67 -5.69 0.10 18.25
N TYR A 68 -6.37 -0.36 19.29
CA TYR A 68 -7.22 -1.55 19.20
C TYR A 68 -8.65 -1.19 19.57
N THR A 69 -9.60 -1.82 18.89
CA THR A 69 -11.00 -1.76 19.26
C THR A 69 -11.24 -2.56 20.56
N GLY A 70 -12.43 -2.42 21.16
CA GLY A 70 -12.82 -3.23 22.33
C GLY A 70 -12.84 -4.74 22.05
N THR A 71 -12.92 -5.14 20.79
CA THR A 71 -12.89 -6.53 20.30
C THR A 71 -11.50 -6.96 19.82
N GLY A 72 -10.53 -6.03 19.84
CA GLY A 72 -9.11 -6.31 19.60
C GLY A 72 -8.66 -6.20 18.16
N GLU A 73 -9.48 -5.66 17.24
CA GLU A 73 -9.04 -5.37 15.89
C GLU A 73 -8.16 -4.12 15.84
N ILE A 74 -7.21 -4.08 14.93
CA ILE A 74 -6.36 -2.91 14.68
C ILE A 74 -7.18 -1.81 14.02
N GLN A 75 -7.17 -0.61 14.61
CA GLN A 75 -7.84 0.57 14.11
C GLN A 75 -6.87 1.74 14.01
N LEU A 76 -6.92 2.49 12.93
CA LEU A 76 -6.12 3.71 12.77
C LEU A 76 -6.81 4.90 13.45
N ALA A 77 -6.01 5.86 13.88
CA ALA A 77 -6.49 7.15 14.35
C ALA A 77 -7.37 7.81 13.27
N LYS A 78 -8.47 8.42 13.70
CA LYS A 78 -9.36 9.14 12.79
C LYS A 78 -8.67 10.39 12.25
N LYS A 79 -8.94 10.75 10.99
CA LYS A 79 -8.37 11.96 10.38
C LYS A 79 -8.73 13.23 11.17
N GLU A 80 -9.92 13.26 11.77
CA GLU A 80 -10.36 14.38 12.62
C GLU A 80 -9.49 14.52 13.88
N ASP A 81 -9.11 13.41 14.49
CA ASP A 81 -8.26 13.42 15.69
C ASP A 81 -6.81 13.80 15.35
N MET A 82 -6.32 13.38 14.19
CA MET A 82 -5.03 13.83 13.65
C MET A 82 -5.02 15.35 13.43
N LYS A 83 -6.06 15.90 12.80
CA LYS A 83 -6.21 17.35 12.58
C LYS A 83 -6.28 18.12 13.90
N LYS A 84 -6.98 17.64 14.91
CA LYS A 84 -7.02 18.27 16.25
C LYS A 84 -5.63 18.34 16.88
N ARG A 85 -4.75 17.42 16.59
CA ARG A 85 -3.35 17.41 17.04
C ARG A 85 -2.41 18.21 16.13
N GLY A 86 -2.93 18.93 15.14
CA GLY A 86 -2.15 19.73 14.20
C GLY A 86 -1.40 18.92 13.15
N LEU A 87 -1.73 17.63 12.97
CA LEU A 87 -1.11 16.80 11.95
C LEU A 87 -1.80 16.99 10.60
N ALA A 88 -1.02 17.01 9.53
CA ALA A 88 -1.53 17.03 8.17
C ALA A 88 -2.25 15.71 7.82
N SER A 89 -3.08 15.74 6.78
CA SER A 89 -3.64 14.52 6.21
C SER A 89 -2.51 13.71 5.57
N PRO A 90 -2.41 12.39 5.83
CA PRO A 90 -1.35 11.56 5.28
C PRO A 90 -1.68 11.13 3.83
N ASP A 91 -1.74 12.10 2.92
CA ASP A 91 -2.26 11.88 1.58
C ASP A 91 -1.34 10.99 0.72
N ILE A 92 -0.02 11.14 0.88
CA ILE A 92 0.97 10.29 0.20
C ILE A 92 0.93 8.88 0.79
N GLY A 93 0.83 8.77 2.11
CA GLY A 93 0.67 7.50 2.81
C GLY A 93 -0.63 6.78 2.44
N ASP A 94 -1.75 7.50 2.35
CA ASP A 94 -3.04 6.95 1.89
C ASP A 94 -2.96 6.49 0.41
N ALA A 95 -2.22 7.21 -0.45
CA ALA A 95 -2.00 6.80 -1.84
C ALA A 95 -1.18 5.50 -1.92
N LEU A 96 -0.12 5.36 -1.13
CA LEU A 96 0.62 4.11 -1.02
C LEU A 96 -0.28 2.98 -0.50
N ALA A 97 -1.01 3.20 0.59
CA ALA A 97 -1.90 2.21 1.17
C ALA A 97 -2.96 1.73 0.17
N LEU A 98 -3.45 2.63 -0.69
CA LEU A 98 -4.43 2.30 -1.72
C LEU A 98 -3.92 1.27 -2.74
N THR A 99 -2.62 1.21 -3.00
CA THR A 99 -2.03 0.19 -3.89
C THR A 99 -2.16 -1.23 -3.32
N PHE A 100 -2.40 -1.37 -2.02
CA PHE A 100 -2.63 -2.63 -1.32
C PHE A 100 -4.12 -2.96 -1.10
N ALA A 101 -5.03 -2.19 -1.66
CA ALA A 101 -6.47 -2.39 -1.46
C ALA A 101 -6.98 -3.70 -2.03
N HIS A 102 -6.41 -4.13 -3.15
CA HIS A 102 -6.74 -5.36 -3.84
C HIS A 102 -5.48 -6.07 -4.33
N PRO A 103 -5.45 -7.40 -4.32
CA PRO A 103 -4.36 -8.14 -4.94
C PRO A 103 -4.32 -7.81 -6.43
N VAL A 104 -3.23 -7.19 -6.87
CA VAL A 104 -2.98 -6.97 -8.29
C VAL A 104 -2.18 -8.16 -8.79
N ARG A 105 -2.81 -9.02 -9.57
CA ARG A 105 -2.08 -10.01 -10.35
C ARG A 105 -1.61 -9.33 -11.61
N PRO A 106 -0.35 -9.48 -12.00
CA PRO A 106 0.07 -9.15 -13.34
C PRO A 106 -0.85 -9.90 -14.30
N ASP A 107 -1.34 -9.22 -15.33
CA ASP A 107 -2.13 -9.87 -16.41
C ASP A 107 -1.15 -10.67 -17.29
N TRP A 108 -0.60 -11.69 -16.69
CA TRP A 108 0.13 -12.72 -17.40
C TRP A 108 -0.94 -13.60 -18.03
N GLY A 109 -1.26 -13.35 -19.29
CA GLY A 109 -2.12 -14.28 -20.02
C GLY A 109 -1.68 -15.70 -19.69
N TRP A 110 -2.62 -16.57 -19.34
CA TRP A 110 -2.40 -17.94 -18.86
C TRP A 110 -1.47 -18.78 -19.76
N ASP A 111 -1.20 -18.33 -20.98
CA ASP A 111 -0.45 -19.05 -22.01
C ASP A 111 0.97 -18.54 -22.26
N SER A 112 1.44 -17.56 -21.54
CA SER A 112 2.82 -17.07 -21.76
C SER A 112 3.51 -16.87 -20.42
N PRO A 113 4.50 -17.71 -20.08
CA PRO A 113 5.44 -17.36 -19.02
C PRO A 113 6.03 -15.99 -19.36
N PRO A 114 6.29 -15.13 -18.34
CA PRO A 114 6.92 -13.86 -18.60
C PRO A 114 8.16 -14.11 -19.44
N ARG A 115 8.17 -13.60 -20.65
CA ARG A 115 9.42 -13.44 -21.37
C ARG A 115 10.19 -12.39 -20.57
N VAL A 116 10.93 -12.85 -19.58
CA VAL A 116 12.04 -12.09 -19.04
C VAL A 116 12.92 -11.90 -20.27
N ARG A 117 12.76 -10.76 -20.92
CA ARG A 117 13.72 -10.28 -21.87
C ARG A 117 14.91 -9.92 -21.00
N ILE A 118 15.76 -10.89 -20.77
CA ILE A 118 17.12 -10.63 -20.34
C ILE A 118 17.69 -9.86 -21.52
N LEU A 119 17.63 -8.53 -21.42
CA LEU A 119 18.47 -7.68 -22.22
C LEU A 119 19.88 -8.01 -21.74
N HIS A 120 20.51 -9.03 -22.35
CA HIS A 120 21.93 -9.08 -22.46
C HIS A 120 22.30 -7.92 -23.39
N GLU A 121 22.20 -6.73 -22.91
CA GLU A 121 22.95 -5.62 -23.40
C GLU A 121 24.18 -5.57 -22.50
N ASP A 122 25.28 -5.96 -23.07
CA ASP A 122 26.61 -5.59 -22.66
C ASP A 122 26.74 -4.05 -22.75
N HIS A 123 25.91 -3.34 -22.00
CA HIS A 123 26.14 -1.97 -21.64
C HIS A 123 26.95 -2.00 -20.35
N GLU A 124 28.26 -2.26 -20.57
CA GLU A 124 29.30 -1.79 -19.69
C GLU A 124 29.08 -0.28 -19.55
N TYR A 125 28.35 0.11 -18.48
CA TYR A 125 28.13 1.50 -18.11
C TYR A 125 29.50 2.00 -17.63
N ASP A 126 30.30 2.57 -18.55
CA ASP A 126 31.56 3.17 -18.20
C ASP A 126 31.33 4.48 -17.45
N TYR A 127 31.31 4.38 -16.10
CA TYR A 127 31.15 5.51 -15.19
C TYR A 127 32.31 6.52 -15.23
N PHE A 128 33.37 6.25 -15.98
CA PHE A 128 34.62 7.04 -15.93
C PHE A 128 34.88 7.94 -17.14
N HIS A 129 33.95 8.01 -18.10
CA HIS A 129 34.20 8.82 -19.31
C HIS A 129 33.67 10.27 -19.24
N HIS A 130 33.29 10.77 -18.07
CA HIS A 130 32.86 12.17 -17.86
C HIS A 130 33.59 12.86 -16.71
N LEU A 131 34.87 12.61 -16.56
CA LEU A 131 35.77 13.46 -15.77
C LEU A 131 36.71 14.23 -16.69
#